data_5045bba6a2df7797e958abaddbbe7900
#
_entry.id   5045bba6a2df7797e958abaddbbe7900
#
_cell.length_a   1.000
_cell.length_b   1.000
_cell.length_c   1.000
_cell.angle_alpha   90.00
_cell.angle_beta   90.00
_cell.angle_gamma   90.00
#
_symmetry.space_group_name_H-M   'P 1'
#
loop_
_entity.id
_entity.type
_entity.pdbx_description
1 polymer ?
#
loop_
_entity_poly.entity_id
_entity_poly.type
_entity_poly.pdbx_seq_one_letter_code
_entity_poly.pdbx_strand_id
1 'polypeptide(L)'
;MKSSCEKLNILRYGFVFAIFLLGCSEVVFAAGQEVSARGGSGMSMIYGILAGISLMLLIGYGALVKKKEMWLLLLFASIFLVNAGYFSLSMSKTLEEALLANRITYLGSVFLPFFMLMTIAGVCNHPCKKWVIGMLLCINVIVFLIAASPGYTDWYYKDVALVFVDGAAKLEKVYGPWHNIYFVVLFSYFAMMVGLIIRAARKKWLHSPKQAILLLVVVLLNILFWLVEQMINWNFEFLSVSYIISELLLLCLYSMLQDIEELQKQVQPVAAVAEPVKAEQKSMEDIVEHWSAVADLSPREKDVFRELLTDKKRKEIAEALFVSENTVKTHTSHVFSKMEVLTRKELIEKVLK
;
A
#
# COMPACT_ATOMS: atom_id res chain seq x y z
N MET A 1 17.11 11.36 -19.49
CA MET A 1 17.01 10.07 -18.80
C MET A 1 15.71 9.86 -17.99
N LYS A 2 15.17 10.84 -17.24
CA LYS A 2 13.89 10.71 -16.50
C LYS A 2 12.68 10.30 -17.37
N SER A 3 12.52 10.91 -18.56
CA SER A 3 11.42 10.62 -19.50
C SER A 3 11.46 9.20 -20.09
N SER A 4 12.63 8.58 -20.17
CA SER A 4 12.77 7.23 -20.73
C SER A 4 12.39 6.14 -19.72
N CYS A 5 12.61 6.36 -18.43
CA CYS A 5 12.28 5.43 -17.36
C CYS A 5 10.76 5.42 -17.07
N GLU A 6 10.13 6.61 -17.07
CA GLU A 6 8.66 6.73 -16.97
C GLU A 6 7.93 6.06 -18.14
N LYS A 7 8.44 6.24 -19.38
CA LYS A 7 7.87 5.56 -20.55
C LYS A 7 8.03 4.04 -20.49
N LEU A 8 9.16 3.54 -19.95
CA LEU A 8 9.42 2.11 -19.80
C LEU A 8 8.50 1.47 -18.75
N ASN A 9 8.21 2.19 -17.66
CA ASN A 9 7.29 1.72 -16.63
C ASN A 9 5.84 1.73 -17.12
N ILE A 10 5.39 2.78 -17.81
CA ILE A 10 4.05 2.84 -18.43
C ILE A 10 3.89 1.73 -19.48
N LEU A 11 4.89 1.45 -20.29
CA LEU A 11 4.90 0.33 -21.24
C LEU A 11 4.85 -1.02 -20.53
N ARG A 12 5.55 -1.19 -19.42
CA ARG A 12 5.56 -2.42 -18.61
C ARG A 12 4.19 -2.68 -17.97
N TYR A 13 3.56 -1.65 -17.38
CA TYR A 13 2.20 -1.74 -16.83
C TYR A 13 1.15 -1.91 -17.93
N GLY A 14 1.29 -1.24 -19.07
CA GLY A 14 0.45 -1.43 -20.25
C GLY A 14 0.57 -2.85 -20.82
N PHE A 15 1.77 -3.42 -20.84
CA PHE A 15 2.01 -4.79 -21.30
C PHE A 15 1.45 -5.84 -20.32
N VAL A 16 1.64 -5.63 -19.01
CA VAL A 16 1.02 -6.49 -17.96
C VAL A 16 -0.50 -6.40 -18.03
N PHE A 17 -1.06 -5.21 -18.22
CA PHE A 17 -2.49 -5.01 -18.39
C PHE A 17 -3.03 -5.62 -19.70
N ALA A 18 -2.26 -5.57 -20.79
CA ALA A 18 -2.62 -6.20 -22.07
C ALA A 18 -2.58 -7.73 -21.97
N ILE A 19 -1.56 -8.31 -21.34
CA ILE A 19 -1.50 -9.77 -21.05
C ILE A 19 -2.65 -10.17 -20.14
N PHE A 20 -2.98 -9.35 -19.14
CA PHE A 20 -4.12 -9.55 -18.27
C PHE A 20 -5.43 -9.57 -19.06
N LEU A 21 -5.67 -8.59 -19.96
CA LEU A 21 -6.86 -8.55 -20.82
C LEU A 21 -6.94 -9.75 -21.78
N LEU A 22 -5.81 -10.17 -22.37
CA LEU A 22 -5.76 -11.34 -23.24
C LEU A 22 -6.03 -12.63 -22.45
N GLY A 23 -5.41 -12.78 -21.28
CA GLY A 23 -5.68 -13.93 -20.41
C GLY A 23 -7.13 -13.93 -19.91
N CYS A 24 -7.71 -12.74 -19.58
CA CYS A 24 -9.12 -12.62 -19.24
C CYS A 24 -10.03 -13.13 -20.37
N SER A 25 -9.70 -12.85 -21.64
CA SER A 25 -10.53 -13.29 -22.77
C SER A 25 -10.57 -14.81 -22.90
N GLU A 26 -9.45 -15.49 -22.69
CA GLU A 26 -9.41 -16.96 -22.75
C GLU A 26 -10.11 -17.62 -21.55
N VAL A 27 -9.93 -17.06 -20.35
CA VAL A 27 -10.61 -17.56 -19.14
C VAL A 27 -12.12 -17.32 -19.23
N VAL A 28 -12.55 -16.15 -19.74
CA VAL A 28 -13.97 -15.85 -20.01
C VAL A 28 -14.54 -16.82 -21.04
N PHE A 29 -13.80 -17.11 -22.09
CA PHE A 29 -14.24 -18.05 -23.12
C PHE A 29 -14.32 -19.49 -22.59
N ALA A 30 -13.31 -19.95 -21.83
CA ALA A 30 -13.31 -21.27 -21.21
C ALA A 30 -14.43 -21.44 -20.18
N ALA A 31 -14.63 -20.42 -19.30
CA ALA A 31 -15.73 -20.43 -18.34
C ALA A 31 -17.10 -20.41 -19.04
N GLY A 32 -17.23 -19.65 -20.12
CA GLY A 32 -18.46 -19.63 -20.93
C GLY A 32 -18.78 -20.98 -21.56
N GLN A 33 -17.77 -21.70 -22.08
CA GLN A 33 -17.95 -23.04 -22.64
C GLN A 33 -18.34 -24.07 -21.56
N GLU A 34 -17.70 -24.02 -20.39
CA GLU A 34 -17.97 -24.94 -19.29
C GLU A 34 -19.38 -24.72 -18.71
N VAL A 35 -19.80 -23.48 -18.55
CA VAL A 35 -21.15 -23.09 -18.10
C VAL A 35 -22.18 -23.53 -19.15
N SER A 36 -21.93 -23.31 -20.43
CA SER A 36 -22.83 -23.74 -21.51
C SER A 36 -22.95 -25.26 -21.59
N ALA A 37 -21.83 -25.97 -21.45
CA ALA A 37 -21.81 -27.43 -21.49
C ALA A 37 -22.56 -28.08 -20.32
N ARG A 38 -22.65 -27.39 -19.16
CA ARG A 38 -23.34 -27.86 -17.97
C ARG A 38 -24.79 -27.35 -17.83
N GLY A 39 -25.29 -26.59 -18.84
CA GLY A 39 -26.62 -25.96 -18.80
C GLY A 39 -26.74 -24.84 -17.79
N GLY A 40 -25.61 -24.17 -17.49
CA GLY A 40 -25.55 -23.04 -16.56
C GLY A 40 -26.19 -21.77 -17.11
N SER A 41 -26.56 -20.88 -16.19
CA SER A 41 -27.20 -19.61 -16.51
C SER A 41 -26.18 -18.51 -16.83
N GLY A 42 -26.63 -17.39 -17.39
CA GLY A 42 -25.82 -16.18 -17.60
C GLY A 42 -25.22 -15.66 -16.29
N MET A 43 -25.88 -15.88 -15.16
CA MET A 43 -25.40 -15.49 -13.83
C MET A 43 -24.22 -16.35 -13.37
N SER A 44 -24.27 -17.67 -13.60
CA SER A 44 -23.14 -18.59 -13.34
C SER A 44 -21.92 -18.22 -14.20
N MET A 45 -22.15 -17.80 -15.46
CA MET A 45 -21.07 -17.32 -16.33
C MET A 45 -20.36 -16.09 -15.75
N ILE A 46 -21.12 -15.12 -15.23
CA ILE A 46 -20.54 -13.91 -14.60
C ILE A 46 -19.67 -14.29 -13.40
N TYR A 47 -20.16 -15.16 -12.50
CA TYR A 47 -19.37 -15.61 -11.36
C TYR A 47 -18.11 -16.39 -11.78
N GLY A 48 -18.20 -17.20 -12.84
CA GLY A 48 -17.04 -17.90 -13.40
C GLY A 48 -15.97 -16.95 -13.94
N ILE A 49 -16.39 -15.89 -14.64
CA ILE A 49 -15.50 -14.81 -15.10
C ILE A 49 -14.82 -14.12 -13.93
N LEU A 50 -15.58 -13.73 -12.89
CA LEU A 50 -15.03 -13.06 -11.70
C LEU A 50 -14.03 -13.97 -10.96
N ALA A 51 -14.34 -15.26 -10.82
CA ALA A 51 -13.42 -16.25 -10.24
C ALA A 51 -12.14 -16.37 -11.06
N GLY A 52 -12.25 -16.41 -12.39
CA GLY A 52 -11.10 -16.47 -13.29
C GLY A 52 -10.22 -15.21 -13.19
N ILE A 53 -10.83 -14.04 -13.18
CA ILE A 53 -10.11 -12.76 -13.02
C ILE A 53 -9.36 -12.73 -11.69
N SER A 54 -10.01 -13.06 -10.57
CA SER A 54 -9.36 -13.07 -9.26
C SER A 54 -8.24 -14.12 -9.15
N LEU A 55 -8.40 -15.29 -9.79
CA LEU A 55 -7.33 -16.28 -9.88
C LEU A 55 -6.12 -15.75 -10.65
N MET A 56 -6.35 -15.09 -11.77
CA MET A 56 -5.27 -14.52 -12.58
C MET A 56 -4.54 -13.40 -11.85
N LEU A 57 -5.26 -12.55 -11.09
CA LEU A 57 -4.64 -11.53 -10.24
C LEU A 57 -3.78 -12.16 -9.15
N LEU A 58 -4.28 -13.21 -8.49
CA LEU A 58 -3.52 -13.96 -7.48
C LEU A 58 -2.23 -14.57 -8.05
N ILE A 59 -2.33 -15.29 -9.18
CA ILE A 59 -1.18 -15.90 -9.85
C ILE A 59 -0.23 -14.81 -10.37
N GLY A 60 -0.76 -13.79 -11.02
CA GLY A 60 0.00 -12.67 -11.56
C GLY A 60 0.80 -11.94 -10.48
N TYR A 61 0.17 -11.61 -9.35
CA TYR A 61 0.86 -11.02 -8.19
C TYR A 61 1.93 -11.98 -7.65
N GLY A 62 1.58 -13.27 -7.48
CA GLY A 62 2.50 -14.29 -6.98
C GLY A 62 3.71 -14.55 -7.88
N ALA A 63 3.57 -14.45 -9.20
CA ALA A 63 4.62 -14.76 -10.17
C ALA A 63 5.45 -13.51 -10.57
N LEU A 64 4.80 -12.37 -10.80
CA LEU A 64 5.42 -11.19 -11.41
C LEU A 64 6.02 -10.20 -10.40
N VAL A 65 5.47 -10.13 -9.17
CA VAL A 65 5.95 -9.20 -8.16
C VAL A 65 7.13 -9.78 -7.42
N LYS A 66 8.31 -9.16 -7.54
CA LYS A 66 9.56 -9.64 -6.91
C LYS A 66 9.54 -9.51 -5.38
N LYS A 67 9.09 -8.36 -4.86
CA LYS A 67 8.99 -8.10 -3.41
C LYS A 67 7.52 -8.24 -3.00
N LYS A 68 7.15 -9.43 -2.56
CA LYS A 68 5.76 -9.77 -2.21
C LYS A 68 5.43 -9.32 -0.81
N GLU A 69 4.27 -8.68 -0.67
CA GLU A 69 3.65 -8.40 0.62
C GLU A 69 2.70 -9.56 0.96
N MET A 70 3.00 -10.30 2.04
CA MET A 70 2.25 -11.51 2.40
C MET A 70 0.76 -11.22 2.65
N TRP A 71 0.44 -10.08 3.29
CA TRP A 71 -0.94 -9.72 3.58
C TRP A 71 -1.75 -9.42 2.31
N LEU A 72 -1.11 -8.79 1.32
CA LEU A 72 -1.74 -8.55 0.02
C LEU A 72 -1.94 -9.86 -0.76
N LEU A 73 -1.00 -10.81 -0.67
CA LEU A 73 -1.16 -12.13 -1.27
C LEU A 73 -2.34 -12.89 -0.65
N LEU A 74 -2.47 -12.86 0.69
CA LEU A 74 -3.57 -13.48 1.41
C LEU A 74 -4.92 -12.80 1.13
N LEU A 75 -4.91 -11.48 0.92
CA LEU A 75 -6.09 -10.73 0.48
C LEU A 75 -6.55 -11.23 -0.89
N PHE A 76 -5.65 -11.37 -1.88
CA PHE A 76 -5.96 -11.89 -3.21
C PHE A 76 -6.48 -13.33 -3.15
N ALA A 77 -5.85 -14.18 -2.32
CA ALA A 77 -6.34 -15.54 -2.10
C ALA A 77 -7.77 -15.55 -1.51
N SER A 78 -8.08 -14.64 -0.59
CA SER A 78 -9.43 -14.53 -0.01
C SER A 78 -10.46 -14.09 -1.04
N ILE A 79 -10.14 -13.13 -1.89
CA ILE A 79 -11.03 -12.66 -2.97
C ILE A 79 -11.30 -13.79 -3.97
N PHE A 80 -10.26 -14.53 -4.34
CA PHE A 80 -10.44 -15.70 -5.18
C PHE A 80 -11.36 -16.74 -4.53
N LEU A 81 -11.19 -17.05 -3.23
CA LEU A 81 -12.06 -17.99 -2.51
C LEU A 81 -13.52 -17.52 -2.49
N VAL A 82 -13.78 -16.23 -2.30
CA VAL A 82 -15.14 -15.68 -2.36
C VAL A 82 -15.76 -15.90 -3.73
N ASN A 83 -15.05 -15.51 -4.80
CA ASN A 83 -15.56 -15.61 -6.16
C ASN A 83 -15.73 -17.08 -6.61
N ALA A 84 -14.78 -17.96 -6.27
CA ALA A 84 -14.86 -19.39 -6.53
C ALA A 84 -16.03 -20.04 -5.76
N GLY A 85 -16.28 -19.58 -4.52
CA GLY A 85 -17.41 -20.01 -3.72
C GLY A 85 -18.76 -19.62 -4.35
N TYR A 86 -18.92 -18.38 -4.80
CA TYR A 86 -20.14 -17.94 -5.50
C TYR A 86 -20.32 -18.66 -6.83
N PHE A 87 -19.26 -18.89 -7.59
CA PHE A 87 -19.32 -19.68 -8.81
C PHE A 87 -19.75 -21.12 -8.51
N SER A 88 -19.13 -21.78 -7.54
CA SER A 88 -19.49 -23.15 -7.12
C SER A 88 -20.93 -23.23 -6.64
N LEU A 89 -21.38 -22.24 -5.85
CA LEU A 89 -22.76 -22.15 -5.38
C LEU A 89 -23.75 -22.06 -6.55
N SER A 90 -23.46 -21.19 -7.53
CA SER A 90 -24.34 -21.00 -8.69
C SER A 90 -24.50 -22.25 -9.55
N MET A 91 -23.54 -23.19 -9.49
CA MET A 91 -23.50 -24.44 -10.24
C MET A 91 -23.95 -25.64 -9.41
N SER A 92 -24.26 -25.47 -8.14
CA SER A 92 -24.67 -26.56 -7.22
C SER A 92 -25.99 -27.17 -7.63
N LYS A 93 -26.11 -28.49 -7.51
CA LYS A 93 -27.33 -29.25 -7.80
C LYS A 93 -28.03 -29.79 -6.55
N THR A 94 -27.28 -29.88 -5.46
CA THR A 94 -27.80 -30.37 -4.18
C THR A 94 -27.57 -29.31 -3.08
N LEU A 95 -28.37 -29.39 -2.02
CA LEU A 95 -28.21 -28.51 -0.85
C LEU A 95 -26.84 -28.69 -0.20
N GLU A 96 -26.31 -29.91 -0.15
CA GLU A 96 -24.99 -30.20 0.42
C GLU A 96 -23.86 -29.51 -0.36
N GLU A 97 -23.89 -29.58 -1.70
CA GLU A 97 -22.96 -28.88 -2.56
C GLU A 97 -23.05 -27.36 -2.35
N ALA A 98 -24.28 -26.82 -2.29
CA ALA A 98 -24.52 -25.41 -2.08
C ALA A 98 -24.01 -24.92 -0.70
N LEU A 99 -24.20 -25.72 0.36
CA LEU A 99 -23.68 -25.42 1.69
C LEU A 99 -22.15 -25.49 1.74
N LEU A 100 -21.53 -26.44 1.04
CA LEU A 100 -20.07 -26.51 0.92
C LEU A 100 -19.51 -25.28 0.20
N ALA A 101 -20.11 -24.90 -0.92
CA ALA A 101 -19.75 -23.70 -1.68
C ALA A 101 -19.91 -22.42 -0.82
N ASN A 102 -21.00 -22.33 -0.05
CA ASN A 102 -21.23 -21.22 0.87
C ASN A 102 -20.18 -21.17 2.00
N ARG A 103 -19.69 -22.32 2.51
CA ARG A 103 -18.57 -22.36 3.47
C ARG A 103 -17.28 -21.84 2.86
N ILE A 104 -16.99 -22.18 1.60
CA ILE A 104 -15.82 -21.65 0.86
C ILE A 104 -15.93 -20.13 0.71
N THR A 105 -17.13 -19.63 0.37
CA THR A 105 -17.39 -18.17 0.31
C THR A 105 -17.12 -17.50 1.65
N TYR A 106 -17.62 -18.05 2.77
CA TYR A 106 -17.37 -17.47 4.10
C TYR A 106 -15.91 -17.61 4.54
N LEU A 107 -15.20 -18.64 4.13
CA LEU A 107 -13.74 -18.72 4.36
C LEU A 107 -13.02 -17.53 3.75
N GLY A 108 -13.37 -17.14 2.55
CA GLY A 108 -12.83 -15.93 1.93
C GLY A 108 -13.33 -14.64 2.63
N SER A 109 -14.66 -14.46 2.71
CA SER A 109 -15.27 -13.18 3.10
C SER A 109 -15.05 -12.79 4.57
N VAL A 110 -14.90 -13.74 5.49
CA VAL A 110 -14.60 -13.46 6.91
C VAL A 110 -13.17 -12.98 7.10
N PHE A 111 -12.20 -13.56 6.38
CA PHE A 111 -10.79 -13.20 6.53
C PHE A 111 -10.38 -12.02 5.66
N LEU A 112 -11.12 -11.70 4.59
CA LEU A 112 -10.84 -10.61 3.66
C LEU A 112 -10.65 -9.24 4.36
N PRO A 113 -11.56 -8.76 5.23
CA PRO A 113 -11.39 -7.46 5.91
C PRO A 113 -10.18 -7.43 6.83
N PHE A 114 -9.83 -8.58 7.44
CA PHE A 114 -8.63 -8.71 8.26
C PHE A 114 -7.35 -8.54 7.42
N PHE A 115 -7.24 -9.25 6.29
CA PHE A 115 -6.07 -9.11 5.41
C PHE A 115 -6.00 -7.73 4.78
N MET A 116 -7.14 -7.12 4.46
CA MET A 116 -7.21 -5.74 3.98
C MET A 116 -6.71 -4.74 5.04
N LEU A 117 -7.12 -4.89 6.31
CA LEU A 117 -6.60 -4.07 7.42
C LEU A 117 -5.08 -4.22 7.57
N MET A 118 -4.55 -5.46 7.50
CA MET A 118 -3.11 -5.71 7.61
C MET A 118 -2.33 -5.09 6.44
N THR A 119 -2.86 -5.19 5.21
CA THR A 119 -2.27 -4.56 4.02
C THR A 119 -2.25 -3.03 4.17
N ILE A 120 -3.36 -2.42 4.61
CA ILE A 120 -3.42 -0.97 4.87
C ILE A 120 -2.46 -0.56 5.99
N ALA A 121 -2.32 -1.36 7.04
CA ALA A 121 -1.38 -1.11 8.13
C ALA A 121 0.08 -1.12 7.62
N GLY A 122 0.42 -2.03 6.72
CA GLY A 122 1.70 -2.08 6.03
C GLY A 122 1.96 -0.81 5.20
N VAL A 123 1.01 -0.42 4.35
CA VAL A 123 1.08 0.81 3.54
C VAL A 123 1.22 2.07 4.41
N CYS A 124 0.56 2.10 5.57
CA CYS A 124 0.65 3.20 6.53
C CYS A 124 1.94 3.18 7.38
N ASN A 125 2.90 2.29 7.12
CA ASN A 125 4.11 2.09 7.92
C ASN A 125 3.82 1.92 9.42
N HIS A 126 2.71 1.27 9.75
CA HIS A 126 2.29 1.04 11.13
C HIS A 126 1.95 -0.44 11.35
N PRO A 127 2.95 -1.33 11.39
CA PRO A 127 2.71 -2.75 11.55
C PRO A 127 2.03 -3.05 12.90
N CYS A 128 1.01 -3.89 12.86
CA CYS A 128 0.30 -4.32 14.04
C CYS A 128 1.19 -5.21 14.93
N LYS A 129 1.03 -5.10 16.25
CA LYS A 129 1.74 -5.97 17.20
C LYS A 129 1.28 -7.42 17.02
N LYS A 130 2.19 -8.39 17.14
CA LYS A 130 1.91 -9.82 16.94
C LYS A 130 0.72 -10.35 17.75
N TRP A 131 0.57 -9.90 19.01
CA TRP A 131 -0.55 -10.31 19.86
C TRP A 131 -1.91 -9.80 19.34
N VAL A 132 -1.95 -8.56 18.75
CA VAL A 132 -3.17 -8.01 18.13
C VAL A 132 -3.55 -8.83 16.90
N ILE A 133 -2.56 -9.17 16.07
CA ILE A 133 -2.76 -10.04 14.90
C ILE A 133 -3.35 -11.39 15.34
N GLY A 134 -2.79 -12.01 16.38
CA GLY A 134 -3.28 -13.28 16.94
C GLY A 134 -4.70 -13.17 17.48
N MET A 135 -5.03 -12.11 18.22
CA MET A 135 -6.37 -11.85 18.73
C MET A 135 -7.40 -11.69 17.61
N LEU A 136 -7.09 -10.86 16.60
CA LEU A 136 -7.97 -10.65 15.46
C LEU A 136 -8.17 -11.94 14.65
N LEU A 137 -7.10 -12.72 14.48
CA LEU A 137 -7.18 -14.01 13.80
C LEU A 137 -8.10 -14.99 14.57
N CYS A 138 -8.00 -15.07 15.91
CA CYS A 138 -8.89 -15.88 16.72
C CYS A 138 -10.35 -15.46 16.57
N ILE A 139 -10.63 -14.15 16.56
CA ILE A 139 -11.99 -13.64 16.34
C ILE A 139 -12.51 -14.09 14.96
N ASN A 140 -11.71 -13.95 13.90
CA ASN A 140 -12.12 -14.39 12.56
C ASN A 140 -12.37 -15.90 12.49
N VAL A 141 -11.55 -16.72 13.15
CA VAL A 141 -11.77 -18.17 13.21
C VAL A 141 -13.10 -18.49 13.89
N ILE A 142 -13.42 -17.84 15.02
CA ILE A 142 -14.70 -18.03 15.72
C ILE A 142 -15.87 -17.62 14.81
N VAL A 143 -15.80 -16.44 14.17
CA VAL A 143 -16.85 -15.96 13.26
C VAL A 143 -17.00 -16.89 12.06
N PHE A 144 -15.90 -17.39 11.50
CA PHE A 144 -15.93 -18.36 10.41
C PHE A 144 -16.59 -19.67 10.83
N LEU A 145 -16.27 -20.21 12.00
CA LEU A 145 -16.91 -21.45 12.49
C LEU A 145 -18.43 -21.28 12.68
N ILE A 146 -18.86 -20.11 13.17
CA ILE A 146 -20.28 -19.77 13.27
C ILE A 146 -20.92 -19.64 11.89
N ALA A 147 -20.29 -18.91 10.95
CA ALA A 147 -20.81 -18.71 9.59
C ALA A 147 -20.81 -20.00 8.74
N ALA A 148 -19.90 -20.93 9.03
CA ALA A 148 -19.79 -22.23 8.36
C ALA A 148 -20.71 -23.32 8.97
N SER A 149 -21.41 -23.02 10.06
CA SER A 149 -22.25 -23.97 10.81
C SER A 149 -23.58 -24.39 10.17
N PRO A 150 -24.14 -23.70 9.15
CA PRO A 150 -25.37 -24.14 8.48
C PRO A 150 -25.31 -25.58 8.01
N GLY A 151 -26.40 -26.33 8.27
CA GLY A 151 -26.46 -27.77 8.04
C GLY A 151 -26.02 -28.63 9.22
N TYR A 152 -25.36 -28.05 10.23
CA TYR A 152 -25.00 -28.71 11.50
C TYR A 152 -25.72 -28.09 12.70
N THR A 153 -25.92 -26.77 12.71
CA THR A 153 -26.57 -26.02 13.80
C THR A 153 -27.41 -24.88 13.22
N ASP A 154 -28.43 -24.45 13.96
CA ASP A 154 -29.34 -23.34 13.61
C ASP A 154 -28.79 -21.96 14.05
N TRP A 155 -27.49 -21.88 14.36
CA TRP A 155 -26.89 -20.67 14.93
C TRP A 155 -26.83 -19.53 13.93
N TYR A 156 -26.31 -19.80 12.73
CA TYR A 156 -26.09 -18.77 11.71
C TYR A 156 -27.27 -18.64 10.74
N TYR A 157 -27.82 -19.80 10.27
CA TYR A 157 -29.10 -19.91 9.58
C TYR A 157 -30.03 -20.83 10.39
N LYS A 158 -31.25 -20.38 10.62
CA LYS A 158 -32.29 -21.17 11.26
C LYS A 158 -32.85 -22.21 10.30
N ASP A 159 -32.98 -21.84 9.02
CA ASP A 159 -33.39 -22.70 7.93
C ASP A 159 -32.69 -22.26 6.63
N VAL A 160 -32.49 -23.21 5.71
CA VAL A 160 -31.87 -22.95 4.43
C VAL A 160 -32.39 -23.90 3.37
N ALA A 161 -32.81 -23.35 2.24
CA ALA A 161 -33.30 -24.13 1.09
C ALA A 161 -32.49 -23.79 -0.16
N LEU A 162 -32.33 -24.77 -1.05
CA LEU A 162 -31.77 -24.58 -2.37
C LEU A 162 -32.87 -24.19 -3.33
N VAL A 163 -32.74 -23.04 -3.97
CA VAL A 163 -33.65 -22.55 -4.99
C VAL A 163 -32.89 -22.26 -6.29
N PHE A 164 -33.60 -22.28 -7.41
CA PHE A 164 -33.00 -21.96 -8.72
C PHE A 164 -33.64 -20.69 -9.26
N VAL A 165 -32.82 -19.67 -9.54
CA VAL A 165 -33.25 -18.39 -10.10
C VAL A 165 -32.52 -18.20 -11.44
N ASP A 166 -33.27 -18.06 -12.51
CA ASP A 166 -32.72 -17.92 -13.88
C ASP A 166 -31.69 -19.03 -14.23
N GLY A 167 -31.90 -20.25 -13.71
CA GLY A 167 -31.02 -21.38 -13.94
C GLY A 167 -29.76 -21.45 -13.06
N ALA A 168 -29.52 -20.47 -12.20
CA ALA A 168 -28.44 -20.49 -11.21
C ALA A 168 -28.99 -20.95 -9.84
N ALA A 169 -28.20 -21.77 -9.14
CA ALA A 169 -28.51 -22.17 -7.77
C ALA A 169 -28.28 -21.00 -6.81
N LYS A 170 -29.19 -20.81 -5.87
CA LYS A 170 -29.14 -19.81 -4.80
C LYS A 170 -29.63 -20.40 -3.49
N LEU A 171 -29.06 -20.00 -2.37
CA LEU A 171 -29.55 -20.37 -1.06
C LEU A 171 -30.59 -19.34 -0.60
N GLU A 172 -31.82 -19.80 -0.34
CA GLU A 172 -32.81 -19.04 0.40
C GLU A 172 -32.56 -19.26 1.89
N LYS A 173 -32.34 -18.20 2.64
CA LYS A 173 -31.78 -18.25 3.99
C LYS A 173 -32.76 -17.64 5.00
N VAL A 174 -33.09 -18.36 6.05
CA VAL A 174 -33.71 -17.79 7.25
C VAL A 174 -32.62 -17.60 8.29
N TYR A 175 -32.38 -16.35 8.66
CA TYR A 175 -31.25 -16.01 9.53
C TYR A 175 -31.43 -16.48 10.97
N GLY A 176 -30.37 -17.02 11.57
CA GLY A 176 -30.30 -17.45 12.94
C GLY A 176 -29.88 -16.35 13.91
N PRO A 177 -29.82 -16.63 15.23
CA PRO A 177 -29.56 -15.63 16.27
C PRO A 177 -28.13 -15.02 16.17
N TRP A 178 -27.16 -15.75 15.64
CA TRP A 178 -25.77 -15.32 15.54
C TRP A 178 -25.40 -14.73 14.18
N HIS A 179 -26.35 -14.58 13.26
CA HIS A 179 -26.08 -14.03 11.93
C HIS A 179 -25.42 -12.63 11.96
N ASN A 180 -25.87 -11.78 12.86
CA ASN A 180 -25.40 -10.40 12.99
C ASN A 180 -23.93 -10.28 13.45
N ILE A 181 -23.32 -11.35 14.01
CA ILE A 181 -21.92 -11.30 14.45
C ILE A 181 -20.96 -10.99 13.31
N TYR A 182 -21.24 -11.50 12.12
CA TYR A 182 -20.48 -11.21 10.92
C TYR A 182 -20.45 -9.72 10.60
N PHE A 183 -21.60 -9.06 10.64
CA PHE A 183 -21.71 -7.62 10.36
C PHE A 183 -21.03 -6.77 11.44
N VAL A 184 -21.16 -7.13 12.71
CA VAL A 184 -20.48 -6.44 13.81
C VAL A 184 -18.96 -6.46 13.60
N VAL A 185 -18.41 -7.60 13.25
CA VAL A 185 -16.98 -7.76 13.00
C VAL A 185 -16.55 -7.01 11.74
N LEU A 186 -17.31 -7.10 10.65
CA LEU A 186 -17.08 -6.39 9.40
C LEU A 186 -17.02 -4.87 9.62
N PHE A 187 -18.01 -4.28 10.29
CA PHE A 187 -18.02 -2.85 10.60
C PHE A 187 -16.89 -2.42 11.53
N SER A 188 -16.51 -3.28 12.47
CA SER A 188 -15.36 -3.04 13.33
C SER A 188 -14.07 -2.94 12.51
N TYR A 189 -13.88 -3.80 11.51
CA TYR A 189 -12.75 -3.70 10.59
C TYR A 189 -12.78 -2.42 9.75
N PHE A 190 -13.93 -2.04 9.22
CA PHE A 190 -14.04 -0.78 8.47
C PHE A 190 -13.71 0.44 9.34
N ALA A 191 -14.22 0.48 10.57
CA ALA A 191 -13.91 1.55 11.52
C ALA A 191 -12.41 1.59 11.85
N MET A 192 -11.77 0.44 12.06
CA MET A 192 -10.32 0.35 12.29
C MET A 192 -9.52 0.84 11.08
N MET A 193 -9.89 0.44 9.85
CA MET A 193 -9.21 0.88 8.63
C MET A 193 -9.31 2.39 8.44
N VAL A 194 -10.52 2.96 8.54
CA VAL A 194 -10.74 4.41 8.42
C VAL A 194 -9.96 5.17 9.50
N GLY A 195 -10.05 4.73 10.75
CA GLY A 195 -9.33 5.33 11.87
C GLY A 195 -7.81 5.30 11.69
N LEU A 196 -7.27 4.18 11.19
CA LEU A 196 -5.84 4.04 10.89
C LEU A 196 -5.40 4.99 9.78
N ILE A 197 -6.15 5.07 8.67
CA ILE A 197 -5.82 5.95 7.53
C ILE A 197 -5.85 7.42 7.96
N ILE A 198 -6.89 7.85 8.69
CA ILE A 198 -6.97 9.23 9.21
C ILE A 198 -5.80 9.54 10.15
N ARG A 199 -5.45 8.60 11.04
CA ARG A 199 -4.31 8.75 11.94
C ARG A 199 -2.99 8.85 11.18
N ALA A 200 -2.79 8.00 10.17
CA ALA A 200 -1.60 7.99 9.32
C ALA A 200 -1.47 9.30 8.52
N ALA A 201 -2.57 9.81 7.97
CA ALA A 201 -2.61 11.09 7.28
C ALA A 201 -2.24 12.26 8.21
N ARG A 202 -2.83 12.32 9.44
CA ARG A 202 -2.55 13.37 10.42
C ARG A 202 -1.11 13.33 10.93
N LYS A 203 -0.53 12.13 11.10
CA LYS A 203 0.85 11.95 11.58
C LYS A 203 1.89 11.97 10.46
N LYS A 204 1.48 12.21 9.21
CA LYS A 204 2.36 12.24 8.04
C LYS A 204 3.19 10.95 7.86
N TRP A 205 2.62 9.79 8.19
CA TRP A 205 3.24 8.48 7.97
C TRP A 205 3.21 8.08 6.49
N LEU A 206 2.25 8.62 5.74
CA LEU A 206 2.13 8.42 4.30
C LEU A 206 2.99 9.42 3.53
N HIS A 207 3.61 8.97 2.45
CA HIS A 207 4.47 9.79 1.60
C HIS A 207 3.72 10.92 0.87
N SER A 208 2.41 10.74 0.66
CA SER A 208 1.58 11.71 -0.05
C SER A 208 0.13 11.70 0.46
N PRO A 209 -0.54 12.88 0.53
CA PRO A 209 -1.99 12.96 0.79
C PRO A 209 -2.83 12.14 -0.21
N LYS A 210 -2.37 12.01 -1.45
CA LYS A 210 -3.05 11.22 -2.49
C LYS A 210 -3.15 9.73 -2.11
N GLN A 211 -2.16 9.18 -1.40
CA GLN A 211 -2.19 7.81 -0.91
C GLN A 211 -3.29 7.60 0.14
N ALA A 212 -3.43 8.56 1.07
CA ALA A 212 -4.51 8.52 2.06
C ALA A 212 -5.89 8.56 1.40
N ILE A 213 -6.07 9.43 0.41
CA ILE A 213 -7.32 9.54 -0.34
C ILE A 213 -7.61 8.23 -1.08
N LEU A 214 -6.63 7.64 -1.76
CA LEU A 214 -6.82 6.39 -2.48
C LEU A 214 -7.21 5.24 -1.54
N LEU A 215 -6.54 5.11 -0.38
CA LEU A 215 -6.89 4.11 0.64
C LEU A 215 -8.32 4.32 1.17
N LEU A 216 -8.72 5.57 1.45
CA LEU A 216 -10.08 5.89 1.87
C LEU A 216 -11.10 5.54 0.79
N VAL A 217 -10.81 5.85 -0.48
CA VAL A 217 -11.68 5.50 -1.60
C VAL A 217 -11.89 4.00 -1.68
N VAL A 218 -10.82 3.19 -1.54
CA VAL A 218 -10.94 1.72 -1.53
C VAL A 218 -11.87 1.24 -0.43
N VAL A 219 -11.69 1.73 0.80
CA VAL A 219 -12.51 1.31 1.95
C VAL A 219 -13.97 1.78 1.81
N LEU A 220 -14.16 3.06 1.46
CA LEU A 220 -15.51 3.64 1.32
C LEU A 220 -16.28 3.03 0.14
N LEU A 221 -15.58 2.66 -0.94
CA LEU A 221 -16.19 1.99 -2.09
C LEU A 221 -16.78 0.63 -1.68
N ASN A 222 -16.04 -0.17 -0.89
CA ASN A 222 -16.56 -1.44 -0.39
C ASN A 222 -17.78 -1.26 0.53
N ILE A 223 -17.75 -0.25 1.40
CA ILE A 223 -18.91 0.09 2.26
C ILE A 223 -20.10 0.51 1.39
N LEU A 224 -19.88 1.34 0.39
CA LEU A 224 -20.92 1.82 -0.51
C LEU A 224 -21.57 0.67 -1.30
N PHE A 225 -20.75 -0.21 -1.91
CA PHE A 225 -21.27 -1.39 -2.62
C PHE A 225 -22.09 -2.30 -1.70
N TRP A 226 -21.61 -2.53 -0.47
CA TRP A 226 -22.35 -3.31 0.50
C TRP A 226 -23.70 -2.65 0.88
N LEU A 227 -23.72 -1.33 1.10
CA LEU A 227 -24.97 -0.60 1.38
C LEU A 227 -25.96 -0.68 0.23
N VAL A 228 -25.47 -0.50 -1.01
CA VAL A 228 -26.31 -0.61 -2.21
C VAL A 228 -26.92 -2.02 -2.31
N GLU A 229 -26.13 -3.06 -2.05
CA GLU A 229 -26.59 -4.44 -2.07
C GLU A 229 -27.67 -4.73 -1.01
N GLN A 230 -27.56 -4.12 0.19
CA GLN A 230 -28.61 -4.24 1.22
C GLN A 230 -29.91 -3.49 0.87
N MET A 231 -29.81 -2.42 0.06
CA MET A 231 -30.99 -1.62 -0.33
C MET A 231 -31.74 -2.21 -1.52
N ILE A 232 -31.10 -2.99 -2.37
CA ILE A 232 -31.65 -3.49 -3.61
C ILE A 232 -31.62 -5.02 -3.56
N ASN A 233 -32.80 -5.66 -3.63
CA ASN A 233 -32.90 -7.10 -3.73
C ASN A 233 -32.49 -7.59 -5.13
N TRP A 234 -31.19 -7.73 -5.30
CA TRP A 234 -30.62 -8.25 -6.54
C TRP A 234 -30.46 -9.77 -6.45
N ASN A 235 -30.56 -10.42 -7.61
CA ASN A 235 -30.20 -11.84 -7.70
C ASN A 235 -28.69 -12.08 -7.80
N PHE A 236 -27.88 -11.01 -7.88
CA PHE A 236 -26.44 -11.03 -8.05
C PHE A 236 -25.71 -10.36 -6.88
N GLU A 237 -24.62 -10.98 -6.42
CA GLU A 237 -23.78 -10.49 -5.33
C GLU A 237 -22.74 -9.49 -5.85
N PHE A 238 -23.05 -8.19 -5.80
CA PHE A 238 -22.19 -7.12 -6.33
C PHE A 238 -20.88 -6.93 -5.56
N LEU A 239 -20.81 -7.40 -4.32
CA LEU A 239 -19.58 -7.38 -3.52
C LEU A 239 -18.41 -8.06 -4.22
N SER A 240 -18.66 -9.11 -5.00
CA SER A 240 -17.64 -9.81 -5.79
C SER A 240 -16.90 -8.85 -6.74
N VAL A 241 -17.62 -7.95 -7.41
CA VAL A 241 -17.05 -6.94 -8.31
C VAL A 241 -16.27 -5.89 -7.52
N SER A 242 -16.82 -5.42 -6.38
CA SER A 242 -16.15 -4.39 -5.56
C SER A 242 -14.84 -4.88 -4.99
N TYR A 243 -14.74 -6.17 -4.65
CA TYR A 243 -13.51 -6.79 -4.17
C TYR A 243 -12.42 -6.79 -5.24
N ILE A 244 -12.75 -7.15 -6.49
CA ILE A 244 -11.78 -7.12 -7.61
C ILE A 244 -11.31 -5.68 -7.89
N ILE A 245 -12.22 -4.70 -7.87
CA ILE A 245 -11.83 -3.29 -8.04
C ILE A 245 -10.88 -2.85 -6.92
N SER A 246 -11.16 -3.23 -5.68
CA SER A 246 -10.31 -2.92 -4.53
C SER A 246 -8.94 -3.58 -4.63
N GLU A 247 -8.89 -4.82 -5.12
CA GLU A 247 -7.66 -5.57 -5.39
C GLU A 247 -6.78 -4.85 -6.40
N LEU A 248 -7.35 -4.40 -7.52
CA LEU A 248 -6.65 -3.65 -8.56
C LEU A 248 -6.13 -2.30 -8.04
N LEU A 249 -6.94 -1.57 -7.27
CA LEU A 249 -6.54 -0.29 -6.69
C LEU A 249 -5.41 -0.45 -5.67
N LEU A 250 -5.47 -1.48 -4.81
CA LEU A 250 -4.40 -1.78 -3.85
C LEU A 250 -3.13 -2.26 -4.54
N LEU A 251 -3.24 -3.05 -5.60
CA LEU A 251 -2.10 -3.46 -6.41
C LEU A 251 -1.42 -2.26 -7.07
N CYS A 252 -2.20 -1.34 -7.63
CA CYS A 252 -1.70 -0.10 -8.22
C CYS A 252 -0.98 0.76 -7.17
N LEU A 253 -1.57 0.93 -5.99
CA LEU A 253 -0.95 1.67 -4.89
C LEU A 253 0.36 1.03 -4.45
N TYR A 254 0.39 -0.29 -4.28
CA TYR A 254 1.58 -1.02 -3.86
C TYR A 254 2.70 -0.92 -4.89
N SER A 255 2.38 -1.01 -6.17
CA SER A 255 3.33 -0.80 -7.26
C SER A 255 3.94 0.60 -7.24
N MET A 256 3.12 1.64 -7.06
CA MET A 256 3.61 3.03 -6.92
C MET A 256 4.55 3.21 -5.73
N LEU A 257 4.32 2.51 -4.61
CA LEU A 257 5.18 2.56 -3.44
C LEU A 257 6.55 1.91 -3.70
N GLN A 258 6.57 0.77 -4.40
CA GLN A 258 7.82 0.10 -4.78
C GLN A 258 8.66 0.99 -5.71
N ASP A 259 8.04 1.65 -6.69
CA ASP A 259 8.73 2.57 -7.59
C ASP A 259 9.37 3.75 -6.83
N ILE A 260 8.68 4.30 -5.83
CA ILE A 260 9.21 5.38 -4.97
C ILE A 260 10.41 4.88 -4.14
N GLU A 261 10.32 3.68 -3.53
CA GLU A 261 11.44 3.09 -2.78
C GLU A 261 12.65 2.82 -3.67
N GLU A 262 12.45 2.33 -4.88
CA GLU A 262 13.54 2.10 -5.84
C GLU A 262 14.20 3.40 -6.29
N LEU A 263 13.41 4.45 -6.55
CA LEU A 263 13.91 5.78 -6.89
C LEU A 263 14.71 6.39 -5.72
N GLN A 264 14.24 6.23 -4.48
CA GLN A 264 14.98 6.70 -3.29
C GLN A 264 16.30 5.95 -3.12
N LYS A 265 16.34 4.64 -3.36
CA LYS A 265 17.58 3.84 -3.33
C LYS A 265 18.57 4.23 -4.44
N GLN A 266 18.08 4.65 -5.60
CA GLN A 266 18.94 5.14 -6.69
C GLN A 266 19.48 6.55 -6.41
N VAL A 267 18.75 7.37 -5.64
CA VAL A 267 19.18 8.72 -5.25
C VAL A 267 20.15 8.66 -4.05
N GLN A 268 19.98 7.72 -3.14
CA GLN A 268 20.91 7.51 -2.01
C GLN A 268 22.34 7.10 -2.39
N PRO A 269 22.61 6.26 -3.43
CA PRO A 269 23.99 6.00 -3.84
C PRO A 269 24.68 7.21 -4.47
N VAL A 270 23.95 8.15 -5.06
CA VAL A 270 24.53 9.42 -5.52
C VAL A 270 24.88 10.33 -4.34
N ALA A 271 24.18 10.22 -3.22
CA ALA A 271 24.50 10.89 -1.96
C ALA A 271 25.49 10.11 -1.08
N ALA A 272 25.60 8.77 -1.25
CA ALA A 272 26.50 7.88 -0.52
C ALA A 272 27.76 7.51 -1.32
N VAL A 273 27.78 7.72 -2.63
CA VAL A 273 28.99 7.76 -3.48
C VAL A 273 29.57 9.18 -3.53
N ALA A 274 28.87 10.16 -2.92
CA ALA A 274 29.54 11.16 -2.14
C ALA A 274 29.95 10.57 -0.75
N GLU A 275 30.49 9.33 -0.68
CA GLU A 275 31.63 9.18 0.21
C GLU A 275 32.50 10.38 -0.06
N PRO A 276 32.94 11.12 0.98
CA PRO A 276 34.02 12.04 0.76
C PRO A 276 35.04 11.16 0.03
N VAL A 277 35.22 11.40 -1.29
CA VAL A 277 36.55 11.22 -1.83
C VAL A 277 37.38 11.67 -0.65
N LYS A 278 38.20 10.81 -0.10
CA LYS A 278 39.35 11.21 0.65
C LYS A 278 40.14 12.08 -0.33
N ALA A 279 39.60 13.27 -0.65
CA ALA A 279 40.38 14.44 -0.77
C ALA A 279 41.21 14.31 0.49
N GLU A 280 42.48 13.89 0.36
CA GLU A 280 43.46 14.06 1.40
C GLU A 280 42.97 15.25 2.17
N GLN A 281 42.53 15.04 3.43
CA GLN A 281 42.23 16.14 4.31
C GLN A 281 43.58 16.85 4.41
N LYS A 282 43.85 17.72 3.43
CA LYS A 282 44.75 18.83 3.65
C LYS A 282 44.19 19.44 4.89
N SER A 283 44.95 19.31 6.00
CA SER A 283 44.44 19.74 7.29
C SER A 283 43.98 21.19 7.07
N MET A 284 42.90 21.61 7.74
CA MET A 284 42.47 23.01 7.66
C MET A 284 43.63 23.98 7.94
N GLU A 285 44.65 23.52 8.62
CA GLU A 285 45.91 24.21 8.87
C GLU A 285 46.74 24.36 7.62
N ASP A 286 46.87 23.35 6.72
CA ASP A 286 47.56 23.43 5.46
C ASP A 286 46.94 24.44 4.49
N ILE A 287 45.59 24.52 4.46
CA ILE A 287 44.86 25.49 3.63
C ILE A 287 45.09 26.92 4.15
N VAL A 288 45.07 27.12 5.46
CA VAL A 288 45.28 28.41 6.11
C VAL A 288 46.75 28.89 5.93
N GLU A 289 47.71 27.96 5.87
CA GLU A 289 49.13 28.27 5.80
C GLU A 289 49.63 28.53 4.38
N HIS A 290 49.05 27.90 3.38
CA HIS A 290 49.53 27.97 1.98
C HIS A 290 48.73 28.92 1.07
N TRP A 291 47.60 29.46 1.52
CA TRP A 291 46.82 30.38 0.70
C TRP A 291 47.23 31.85 0.92
N SER A 292 47.87 32.45 -0.06
CA SER A 292 48.41 33.82 0.00
C SER A 292 47.36 34.87 0.43
N ALA A 293 46.10 34.70 0.03
CA ALA A 293 44.98 35.57 0.46
C ALA A 293 44.68 35.53 1.96
N VAL A 294 45.01 34.43 2.66
CA VAL A 294 44.85 34.31 4.11
C VAL A 294 45.95 35.03 4.86
N ALA A 295 47.09 35.30 4.24
CA ALA A 295 48.18 36.05 4.85
C ALA A 295 47.76 37.47 5.24
N ASP A 296 46.86 38.10 4.48
CA ASP A 296 46.35 39.47 4.71
C ASP A 296 45.27 39.57 5.76
N LEU A 297 44.81 38.44 6.31
CA LEU A 297 43.83 38.42 7.42
C LEU A 297 44.53 38.66 8.75
N SER A 298 43.93 39.51 9.58
CA SER A 298 44.35 39.66 10.98
C SER A 298 44.14 38.36 11.77
N PRO A 299 44.81 38.17 12.93
CA PRO A 299 44.61 36.96 13.75
C PRO A 299 43.15 36.66 14.04
N ARG A 300 42.35 37.66 14.40
CA ARG A 300 40.95 37.50 14.67
C ARG A 300 40.08 37.19 13.44
N GLU A 301 40.45 37.75 12.29
CA GLU A 301 39.80 37.43 11.03
C GLU A 301 40.13 35.98 10.58
N LYS A 302 41.32 35.49 10.88
CA LYS A 302 41.69 34.07 10.66
C LYS A 302 40.87 33.13 11.52
N ASP A 303 40.60 33.47 12.80
CA ASP A 303 39.77 32.67 13.67
C ASP A 303 38.32 32.62 13.11
N VAL A 304 37.75 33.76 12.72
CA VAL A 304 36.41 33.83 12.11
C VAL A 304 36.35 33.09 10.77
N PHE A 305 37.41 33.22 9.95
CA PHE A 305 37.52 32.52 8.67
C PHE A 305 37.46 30.99 8.85
N ARG A 306 38.24 30.44 9.81
CA ARG A 306 38.19 29.00 10.13
C ARG A 306 36.79 28.54 10.50
N GLU A 307 36.09 29.28 11.34
CA GLU A 307 34.74 28.95 11.78
C GLU A 307 33.70 29.12 10.65
N LEU A 308 33.93 30.04 9.69
CA LEU A 308 33.08 30.19 8.50
C LEU A 308 33.18 29.00 7.54
N LEU A 309 34.23 28.23 7.56
CA LEU A 309 34.37 27.00 6.76
C LEU A 309 33.65 25.80 7.38
N THR A 310 33.19 25.92 8.63
CA THR A 310 32.34 24.90 9.29
C THR A 310 30.86 25.19 9.07
N ASP A 311 29.95 24.26 9.36
CA ASP A 311 28.50 24.48 9.20
C ASP A 311 27.84 25.29 10.35
N LYS A 312 28.65 25.89 11.24
CA LYS A 312 28.17 26.67 12.39
C LYS A 312 27.41 27.94 11.98
N LYS A 313 26.34 28.24 12.70
CA LYS A 313 25.62 29.50 12.56
C LYS A 313 26.36 30.62 13.26
N ARG A 314 26.07 31.91 12.92
CA ARG A 314 26.73 33.09 13.51
C ARG A 314 26.75 33.10 15.05
N LYS A 315 25.65 32.69 15.67
CA LYS A 315 25.54 32.58 17.13
C LYS A 315 26.52 31.55 17.70
N GLU A 316 26.61 30.38 17.08
CA GLU A 316 27.53 29.31 17.48
C GLU A 316 29.01 29.69 17.28
N ILE A 317 29.30 30.46 16.24
CA ILE A 317 30.63 31.04 16.02
C ILE A 317 30.97 32.06 17.11
N ALA A 318 30.00 32.90 17.49
CA ALA A 318 30.18 33.88 18.57
C ALA A 318 30.46 33.19 19.90
N GLU A 319 29.75 32.13 20.22
CA GLU A 319 29.96 31.32 21.42
C GLU A 319 31.34 30.62 21.38
N ALA A 320 31.73 30.03 20.24
CA ALA A 320 33.01 29.32 20.06
C ALA A 320 34.21 30.25 20.21
N LEU A 321 34.13 31.49 19.72
CA LEU A 321 35.19 32.49 19.77
C LEU A 321 35.12 33.42 20.97
N PHE A 322 34.15 33.28 21.87
CA PHE A 322 33.91 34.10 23.03
C PHE A 322 33.74 35.60 22.71
N VAL A 323 33.01 35.92 21.65
CA VAL A 323 32.73 37.28 21.18
C VAL A 323 31.22 37.50 20.95
N SER A 324 30.82 38.77 20.73
CA SER A 324 29.44 39.07 20.41
C SER A 324 29.10 38.70 18.95
N GLU A 325 27.81 38.40 18.64
CA GLU A 325 27.36 38.15 17.27
C GLU A 325 27.61 39.35 16.35
N ASN A 326 27.58 40.58 16.86
CA ASN A 326 27.93 41.75 16.08
C ASN A 326 29.41 41.81 15.75
N THR A 327 30.29 41.39 16.66
CA THR A 327 31.74 41.26 16.41
C THR A 327 32.01 40.25 15.29
N VAL A 328 31.33 39.04 15.34
CA VAL A 328 31.40 38.04 14.28
C VAL A 328 30.94 38.63 12.95
N LYS A 329 29.83 39.36 12.93
CA LYS A 329 29.31 40.01 11.71
C LYS A 329 30.34 40.96 11.09
N THR A 330 30.97 41.78 11.89
CA THR A 330 32.00 42.74 11.42
C THR A 330 33.20 42.01 10.84
N HIS A 331 33.76 41.00 11.55
CA HIS A 331 34.87 40.25 11.05
C HIS A 331 34.50 39.40 9.81
N THR A 332 33.31 38.86 9.71
CA THR A 332 32.81 38.16 8.51
C THR A 332 32.79 39.09 7.30
N SER A 333 32.32 40.37 7.50
CA SER A 333 32.31 41.35 6.41
C SER A 333 33.73 41.70 5.95
N HIS A 334 34.70 41.83 6.87
CA HIS A 334 36.10 42.09 6.53
C HIS A 334 36.74 40.87 5.82
N VAL A 335 36.46 39.63 6.26
CA VAL A 335 36.92 38.41 5.62
C VAL A 335 36.39 38.35 4.18
N PHE A 336 35.08 38.57 4.01
CA PHE A 336 34.47 38.54 2.67
C PHE A 336 35.06 39.61 1.72
N SER A 337 35.27 40.83 2.24
CA SER A 337 35.88 41.90 1.48
C SER A 337 37.34 41.59 1.04
N LYS A 338 38.16 41.05 1.97
CA LYS A 338 39.57 40.69 1.69
C LYS A 338 39.69 39.44 0.81
N MET A 339 38.69 38.55 0.89
CA MET A 339 38.62 37.33 0.08
C MET A 339 37.90 37.57 -1.26
N GLU A 340 37.42 38.80 -1.54
CA GLU A 340 36.66 39.13 -2.76
C GLU A 340 35.49 38.20 -3.03
N VAL A 341 34.69 37.90 -1.97
CA VAL A 341 33.47 37.07 -2.03
C VAL A 341 32.31 37.83 -1.41
N LEU A 342 31.09 37.53 -1.85
CA LEU A 342 29.89 38.16 -1.33
C LEU A 342 29.12 37.26 -0.32
N THR A 343 29.35 35.97 -0.43
CA THR A 343 28.60 34.98 0.36
C THR A 343 29.51 33.91 0.98
N ARG A 344 29.07 33.30 2.06
CA ARG A 344 29.76 32.14 2.68
C ARG A 344 29.89 30.96 1.71
N LYS A 345 28.92 30.78 0.83
CA LYS A 345 28.96 29.73 -0.20
C LYS A 345 30.07 29.95 -1.19
N GLU A 346 30.21 31.20 -1.68
CA GLU A 346 31.30 31.57 -2.58
C GLU A 346 32.67 31.44 -1.90
N LEU A 347 32.77 31.78 -0.60
CA LEU A 347 33.97 31.58 0.19
C LEU A 347 34.41 30.11 0.20
N ILE A 348 33.48 29.21 0.50
CA ILE A 348 33.72 27.75 0.55
C ILE A 348 34.12 27.25 -0.86
N GLU A 349 33.42 27.66 -1.90
CA GLU A 349 33.74 27.27 -3.27
C GLU A 349 35.13 27.78 -3.73
N LYS A 350 35.51 28.96 -3.26
CA LYS A 350 36.82 29.54 -3.57
C LYS A 350 37.99 28.86 -2.83
N VAL A 351 37.73 28.34 -1.63
CA VAL A 351 38.69 27.56 -0.82
C VAL A 351 38.86 26.13 -1.32
N LEU A 352 37.81 25.55 -1.91
CA LEU A 352 37.82 24.16 -2.39
C LEU A 352 38.30 24.00 -3.82
N LYS A 353 38.53 25.10 -4.54
CA LYS A 353 39.17 25.12 -5.87
C LYS A 353 40.72 25.23 -5.73
#